data_2c31cda771de6f779a174274075c2516
#
_entry.id   2c31cda771de6f779a174274075c2516
#
_cell.length_a   1.000
_cell.length_b   1.000
_cell.length_c   1.000
_cell.angle_alpha   90.00
_cell.angle_beta   90.00
_cell.angle_gamma   90.00
#
_symmetry.space_group_name_H-M   'P 1'
#
loop_
_entity.id
_entity.type
_entity.pdbx_description
1 polymer ?
#
loop_
_entity_poly.entity_id
_entity_poly.type
_entity_poly.pdbx_seq_one_letter_code
_entity_poly.pdbx_strand_id
1 'polypeptide(L)'
;MYQIIIKKKAKKFIDKLPANERKRVVSAIELLPNGEDIKKLKGYDGLLRLRVGDYRIIYTVDNGKLVVFVIDIDNRGDVYKRY
;
A
#
# COMPACT_ATOMS: atom_id res chain seq x y z
N MET A 1 -9.92 -15.09 2.75
CA MET A 1 -9.55 -13.99 1.83
C MET A 1 -9.64 -12.66 2.56
N TYR A 2 -8.64 -11.80 2.39
CA TYR A 2 -8.63 -10.50 3.06
C TYR A 2 -9.45 -9.48 2.27
N GLN A 3 -10.21 -8.67 2.98
CA GLN A 3 -10.86 -7.50 2.41
C GLN A 3 -9.84 -6.38 2.34
N ILE A 4 -9.83 -5.63 1.24
CA ILE A 4 -8.88 -4.53 1.05
C ILE A 4 -9.65 -3.22 1.08
N ILE A 5 -9.25 -2.35 2.00
CA ILE A 5 -9.83 -1.02 2.15
C ILE A 5 -8.74 -0.02 1.80
N ILE A 6 -8.99 0.81 0.78
CA ILE A 6 -8.04 1.83 0.36
C ILE A 6 -8.52 3.17 0.92
N LYS A 7 -7.70 3.77 1.79
CA LYS A 7 -8.03 5.03 2.41
C LYS A 7 -8.06 6.15 1.37
N LYS A 8 -8.79 7.19 1.66
CA LYS A 8 -9.07 8.29 0.73
C LYS A 8 -7.81 8.87 0.10
N LYS A 9 -6.77 9.11 0.89
CA LYS A 9 -5.53 9.67 0.40
C LYS A 9 -4.85 8.77 -0.63
N ALA A 10 -4.77 7.48 -0.33
CA ALA A 10 -4.20 6.50 -1.25
C ALA A 10 -5.04 6.36 -2.52
N LYS A 11 -6.36 6.36 -2.38
CA LYS A 11 -7.26 6.24 -3.52
C LYS A 11 -7.10 7.43 -4.47
N LYS A 12 -6.97 8.63 -3.94
CA LYS A 12 -6.75 9.82 -4.77
C LYS A 12 -5.47 9.71 -5.58
N PHE A 13 -4.43 9.18 -4.99
CA PHE A 13 -3.16 8.97 -5.69
C PHE A 13 -3.33 7.97 -6.83
N ILE A 14 -3.98 6.85 -6.56
CA ILE A 14 -4.22 5.80 -7.56
C ILE A 14 -5.05 6.34 -8.73
N ASP A 15 -6.09 7.10 -8.44
CA ASP A 15 -6.99 7.62 -9.46
C ASP A 15 -6.30 8.58 -10.44
N LYS A 16 -5.17 9.17 -10.03
CA LYS A 16 -4.41 10.09 -10.88
C LYS A 16 -3.38 9.39 -11.74
N LEU A 17 -3.16 8.11 -11.54
CA LEU A 17 -2.15 7.37 -12.30
C LEU A 17 -2.63 7.07 -13.72
N PRO A 18 -1.70 7.01 -14.69
CA PRO A 18 -2.03 6.47 -16.01
C PRO A 18 -2.60 5.06 -15.89
N ALA A 19 -3.47 4.69 -16.82
CA ALA A 19 -4.24 3.45 -16.73
C ALA A 19 -3.37 2.20 -16.55
N ASN A 20 -2.24 2.11 -17.26
CA ASN A 20 -1.36 0.95 -17.17
C ASN A 20 -0.66 0.87 -15.80
N GLU A 21 -0.26 2.01 -15.25
CA GLU A 21 0.38 2.04 -13.93
C GLU A 21 -0.62 1.81 -12.82
N ARG A 22 -1.83 2.36 -12.96
CA ARG A 22 -2.91 2.13 -12.00
C ARG A 22 -3.23 0.65 -11.91
N LYS A 23 -3.33 -0.03 -13.04
CA LYS A 23 -3.60 -1.46 -13.09
C LYS A 23 -2.51 -2.25 -12.38
N ARG A 24 -1.26 -1.88 -12.59
CA ARG A 24 -0.11 -2.52 -11.97
C ARG A 24 -0.14 -2.39 -10.44
N VAL A 25 -0.40 -1.18 -9.96
CA VAL A 25 -0.46 -0.89 -8.52
C VAL A 25 -1.63 -1.60 -7.88
N VAL A 26 -2.81 -1.52 -8.48
CA VAL A 26 -4.02 -2.16 -7.94
C VAL A 26 -3.86 -3.67 -7.90
N SER A 27 -3.29 -4.28 -8.94
CA SER A 27 -3.07 -5.71 -8.97
C SER A 27 -2.14 -6.17 -7.84
N ALA A 28 -1.10 -5.38 -7.54
CA ALA A 28 -0.20 -5.69 -6.45
C ALA A 28 -0.90 -5.56 -5.09
N ILE A 29 -1.73 -4.54 -4.92
CA ILE A 29 -2.49 -4.33 -3.69
C ILE A 29 -3.45 -5.50 -3.43
N GLU A 30 -4.08 -6.00 -4.48
CA GLU A 30 -5.03 -7.12 -4.35
C GLU A 30 -4.40 -8.40 -3.84
N LEU A 31 -3.09 -8.55 -3.96
CA LEU A 31 -2.38 -9.70 -3.43
C LEU A 31 -2.09 -9.60 -1.93
N LEU A 32 -2.25 -8.43 -1.34
CA LEU A 32 -1.96 -8.25 0.08
C LEU A 32 -2.87 -9.14 0.95
N PRO A 33 -2.39 -9.67 2.09
CA PRO A 33 -1.06 -9.39 2.69
C PRO A 33 0.10 -10.15 2.05
N ASN A 34 -0.13 -10.87 1.00
CA ASN A 34 0.92 -11.57 0.27
C ASN A 34 1.49 -10.64 -0.78
N GLY A 35 2.78 -10.65 -0.98
CA GLY A 35 3.45 -9.81 -1.95
C GLY A 35 4.92 -10.11 -1.94
N GLU A 36 5.65 -9.56 -2.93
CA GLU A 36 7.05 -9.90 -3.09
C GLU A 36 7.99 -8.99 -2.31
N ASP A 37 7.78 -7.70 -2.36
CA ASP A 37 8.70 -6.74 -1.74
C ASP A 37 8.01 -6.02 -0.60
N ILE A 38 7.90 -6.72 0.54
CA ILE A 38 7.22 -6.22 1.73
C ILE A 38 8.20 -6.11 2.89
N LYS A 39 8.20 -4.97 3.57
CA LYS A 39 9.02 -4.73 4.75
C LYS A 39 8.22 -4.01 5.83
N LYS A 40 8.56 -4.28 7.08
CA LYS A 40 8.01 -3.53 8.21
C LYS A 40 8.69 -2.17 8.28
N LEU A 41 7.91 -1.13 8.58
CA LEU A 41 8.48 0.20 8.79
C LEU A 41 9.10 0.29 10.17
N LYS A 42 10.38 0.64 10.20
CA LYS A 42 11.14 0.76 11.42
C LYS A 42 10.59 1.91 12.26
N GLY A 43 10.34 1.66 13.54
CA GLY A 43 9.82 2.69 14.44
C GLY A 43 8.32 2.89 14.41
N TYR A 44 7.60 2.18 13.56
CA TYR A 44 6.15 2.28 13.45
C TYR A 44 5.54 0.89 13.59
N ASP A 45 4.94 0.65 14.75
CA ASP A 45 4.33 -0.64 15.03
C ASP A 45 3.11 -0.86 14.15
N GLY A 46 3.09 -2.01 13.47
CA GLY A 46 1.96 -2.39 12.64
C GLY A 46 1.94 -1.79 11.24
N LEU A 47 2.88 -0.94 10.87
CA LEU A 47 2.94 -0.39 9.51
C LEU A 47 3.88 -1.21 8.64
N LEU A 48 3.44 -1.45 7.40
CA LEU A 48 4.17 -2.23 6.41
C LEU A 48 4.30 -1.45 5.12
N ARG A 49 5.34 -1.77 4.34
CA ARG A 49 5.56 -1.18 3.04
C ARG A 49 5.57 -2.24 1.97
N LEU A 50 4.77 -2.04 0.93
CA LEU A 50 4.82 -2.82 -0.31
C LEU A 50 5.45 -1.93 -1.39
N ARG A 51 6.49 -2.42 -2.04
CA ARG A 51 7.11 -1.71 -3.15
C ARG A 51 6.64 -2.29 -4.48
N VAL A 52 6.17 -1.42 -5.38
CA VAL A 52 5.73 -1.79 -6.72
C VAL A 52 6.42 -0.83 -7.69
N GLY A 53 7.52 -1.28 -8.32
CA GLY A 53 8.32 -0.39 -9.16
C GLY A 53 8.85 0.78 -8.35
N ASP A 54 8.52 2.00 -8.78
CA ASP A 54 8.91 3.22 -8.07
C ASP A 54 7.90 3.62 -6.99
N TYR A 55 6.79 2.91 -6.89
CA TYR A 55 5.75 3.25 -5.92
C TYR A 55 5.97 2.54 -4.60
N ARG A 56 5.66 3.23 -3.51
CA ARG A 56 5.72 2.68 -2.16
C ARG A 56 4.35 2.81 -1.52
N ILE A 57 3.84 1.68 -1.08
CA ILE A 57 2.47 1.58 -0.56
C ILE A 57 2.56 1.27 0.93
N ILE A 58 2.03 2.15 1.76
CA ILE A 58 2.00 1.98 3.20
C ILE A 58 0.66 1.38 3.59
N TYR A 59 0.69 0.29 4.34
CA TYR A 59 -0.53 -0.40 4.72
C TYR A 59 -0.39 -1.04 6.09
N THR A 60 -1.51 -1.44 6.64
CA THR A 60 -1.56 -2.24 7.87
C THR A 60 -2.55 -3.38 7.68
N VAL A 61 -2.41 -4.42 8.50
CA VAL A 61 -3.24 -5.63 8.39
C VAL A 61 -3.90 -5.91 9.73
N ASP A 62 -5.21 -6.14 9.70
CA ASP A 62 -5.95 -6.64 10.85
C ASP A 62 -6.24 -8.11 10.62
N ASN A 63 -5.44 -8.98 11.21
CA ASN A 63 -5.57 -10.42 11.02
C ASN A 63 -6.82 -10.98 11.67
N GLY A 64 -7.32 -10.36 12.71
CA GLY A 64 -8.54 -10.81 13.37
C GLY A 64 -9.76 -10.61 12.52
N LYS A 65 -9.81 -9.51 11.78
CA LYS A 65 -10.92 -9.16 10.87
C LYS A 65 -10.64 -9.54 9.43
N LEU A 66 -9.44 -9.99 9.11
CA LEU A 66 -8.99 -10.29 7.74
C LEU A 66 -9.16 -9.08 6.83
N VAL A 67 -8.65 -7.93 7.27
CA VAL A 67 -8.74 -6.67 6.52
C VAL A 67 -7.35 -6.06 6.34
N VAL A 68 -7.09 -5.57 5.14
CA VAL A 68 -5.91 -4.78 4.80
C VAL A 68 -6.35 -3.33 4.59
N PHE A 69 -5.70 -2.40 5.29
CA PHE A 69 -5.94 -0.96 5.12
C PHE A 69 -4.76 -0.34 4.40
N VAL A 70 -4.96 0.12 3.17
CA VAL A 70 -3.96 0.86 2.41
C VAL A 70 -4.06 2.34 2.81
N ILE A 71 -3.03 2.85 3.46
CA ILE A 71 -3.05 4.16 4.11
C ILE A 71 -2.51 5.25 3.21
N ASP A 72 -1.41 4.99 2.52
CA ASP A 72 -0.72 6.02 1.75
C ASP A 72 0.05 5.39 0.60
N ILE A 73 0.24 6.15 -0.47
CA ILE A 73 1.03 5.74 -1.63
C ILE A 73 1.81 6.95 -2.12
N ASP A 74 3.05 6.73 -2.55
CA ASP A 74 3.83 7.75 -3.22
C ASP A 74 4.81 7.07 -4.17
N ASN A 75 5.24 7.79 -5.18
CA ASN A 75 6.26 7.32 -6.12
C ASN A 75 7.65 7.86 -5.80
N ARG A 76 7.83 8.45 -4.62
CA ARG A 76 9.10 8.99 -4.14
C ARG A 76 9.37 8.48 -2.74
N GLY A 77 10.62 8.56 -2.31
CA GLY A 77 10.99 8.20 -0.95
C GLY A 77 10.33 9.08 0.11
N ASP A 78 9.70 10.19 -0.30
CA ASP A 78 9.09 11.15 0.61
C ASP A 78 7.96 10.57 1.46
N VAL A 79 7.32 9.49 1.01
CA VAL A 79 6.27 8.85 1.80
C VAL A 79 6.77 8.47 3.19
N TYR A 80 8.05 8.11 3.31
CA TYR A 80 8.64 7.72 4.60
C TYR A 80 8.88 8.90 5.52
N LYS A 81 8.97 10.10 4.99
CA LYS A 81 9.18 11.30 5.81
C LYS A 81 7.93 11.69 6.59
N ARG A 82 6.79 11.16 6.19
CA ARG A 82 5.52 11.40 6.88
C ARG A 82 5.30 10.44 8.06
N TYR A 83 6.17 9.45 8.20
CA TYR A 83 6.04 8.41 9.23
C TYR A 83 7.35 8.23 10.03
#